data_06a9450d0460c491141bfea1ac72ee38
#
_entry.id   06a9450d0460c491141bfea1ac72ee38
#
_cell.length_a   1.000
_cell.length_b   1.000
_cell.length_c   1.000
_cell.angle_alpha   90.00
_cell.angle_beta   90.00
_cell.angle_gamma   90.00
#
_symmetry.space_group_name_H-M   'P 1'
#
loop_
_entity.id
_entity.type
_entity.pdbx_description
1 polymer ?
#
loop_
_entity_poly.entity_id
_entity_poly.type
_entity_poly.pdbx_seq_one_letter_code
_entity_poly.pdbx_strand_id
1 'polypeptide(L)'
;HEMHEYPTPKNLNYWWNFGSLAGITLVIMIVTGIILSMHYTAHVDHAFQSVERIMRDVNYGWLIRYIHANGASFFFIVVYIHIFRGLYYGSYKAPRELLWMLGVVILLLMMATAFMGYVLPWGQMSFWGATVITNLFSAIPLVGESIVTSLGGGFSVDNPTLNRLFSAHYLLPVSYTQL
;
A
#
# COMPACT_ATOMS: atom_id res chain seq x y z
N HIS A 1 10.41 -21.27 -18.84
CA HIS A 1 11.59 -22.13 -18.63
C HIS A 1 12.39 -21.70 -17.39
N GLU A 2 12.68 -20.43 -17.18
CA GLU A 2 13.57 -19.97 -16.09
C GLU A 2 13.07 -20.28 -14.66
N MET A 3 11.76 -20.26 -14.39
CA MET A 3 11.24 -20.52 -13.04
C MET A 3 11.33 -21.99 -12.59
N HIS A 4 11.41 -22.94 -13.52
CA HIS A 4 11.49 -24.38 -13.19
C HIS A 4 12.93 -24.90 -13.10
N GLU A 5 13.90 -24.19 -13.69
CA GLU A 5 15.30 -24.64 -13.79
C GLU A 5 16.26 -23.85 -12.91
N TYR A 6 15.75 -22.85 -12.15
CA TYR A 6 16.60 -22.04 -11.28
C TYR A 6 17.16 -22.91 -10.12
N PRO A 7 18.50 -22.99 -9.98
CA PRO A 7 19.11 -23.81 -8.94
C PRO A 7 18.81 -23.24 -7.56
N THR A 8 18.02 -23.94 -6.78
CA THR A 8 17.70 -23.56 -5.40
C THR A 8 18.62 -24.28 -4.40
N PRO A 9 19.08 -23.60 -3.35
CA PRO A 9 19.86 -24.25 -2.29
C PRO A 9 19.03 -25.34 -1.59
N LYS A 10 19.67 -26.46 -1.26
CA LYS A 10 18.99 -27.60 -0.59
C LYS A 10 18.65 -27.34 0.89
N ASN A 11 19.22 -26.30 1.49
CA ASN A 11 19.08 -25.93 2.90
C ASN A 11 18.05 -24.82 3.13
N LEU A 12 17.07 -24.65 2.23
CA LEU A 12 15.98 -23.71 2.43
C LEU A 12 15.13 -24.14 3.62
N ASN A 13 14.74 -23.16 4.44
CA ASN A 13 13.86 -23.34 5.58
C ASN A 13 12.61 -22.43 5.46
N TYR A 14 11.70 -22.46 6.42
CA TYR A 14 10.45 -21.68 6.40
C TYR A 14 10.64 -20.17 6.25
N TRP A 15 11.78 -19.61 6.63
CA TRP A 15 12.07 -18.18 6.45
C TRP A 15 12.09 -17.74 4.98
N TRP A 16 12.28 -18.68 4.06
CA TRP A 16 12.27 -18.41 2.63
C TRP A 16 10.85 -18.28 2.06
N ASN A 17 9.83 -18.73 2.79
CA ASN A 17 8.44 -18.68 2.35
C ASN A 17 7.81 -17.27 2.51
N PHE A 18 8.44 -16.34 3.22
CA PHE A 18 7.88 -15.01 3.43
C PHE A 18 7.82 -14.16 2.16
N GLY A 19 8.63 -14.44 1.15
CA GLY A 19 8.49 -13.81 -0.17
C GLY A 19 7.22 -14.24 -0.90
N SER A 20 6.96 -15.55 -0.99
CA SER A 20 5.73 -16.08 -1.61
C SER A 20 4.48 -15.71 -0.79
N LEU A 21 4.58 -15.71 0.53
CA LEU A 21 3.48 -15.28 1.40
C LEU A 21 3.15 -13.79 1.20
N ALA A 22 4.16 -12.93 1.01
CA ALA A 22 3.95 -11.52 0.64
C ALA A 22 3.23 -11.41 -0.71
N GLY A 23 3.62 -12.21 -1.72
CA GLY A 23 2.95 -12.25 -3.01
C GLY A 23 1.47 -12.66 -2.92
N ILE A 24 1.17 -13.72 -2.16
CA ILE A 24 -0.21 -14.17 -1.93
C ILE A 24 -1.02 -13.09 -1.21
N THR A 25 -0.44 -12.47 -0.18
CA THR A 25 -1.11 -11.40 0.57
C THR A 25 -1.39 -10.21 -0.35
N LEU A 26 -0.46 -9.83 -1.22
CA LEU A 26 -0.67 -8.76 -2.20
C LEU A 26 -1.85 -9.07 -3.13
N VAL A 27 -1.96 -10.30 -3.63
CA VAL A 27 -3.12 -10.70 -4.46
C VAL A 27 -4.43 -10.55 -3.69
N ILE A 28 -4.48 -10.98 -2.43
CA ILE A 28 -5.65 -10.80 -1.57
C ILE A 28 -5.98 -9.32 -1.39
N MET A 29 -4.97 -8.47 -1.17
CA MET A 29 -5.14 -7.02 -1.03
C MET A 29 -5.71 -6.38 -2.31
N ILE A 30 -5.20 -6.77 -3.47
CA ILE A 30 -5.70 -6.26 -4.76
C ILE A 30 -7.15 -6.70 -4.99
N VAL A 31 -7.47 -7.98 -4.84
CA VAL A 31 -8.82 -8.51 -5.06
C VAL A 31 -9.83 -7.87 -4.12
N THR A 32 -9.52 -7.82 -2.83
CA THR A 32 -10.42 -7.19 -1.85
C THR A 32 -10.56 -5.68 -2.09
N GLY A 33 -9.49 -5.00 -2.50
CA GLY A 33 -9.51 -3.58 -2.85
C GLY A 33 -10.40 -3.28 -4.05
N ILE A 34 -10.35 -4.11 -5.09
CA ILE A 34 -11.22 -3.99 -6.28
C ILE A 34 -12.68 -4.14 -5.86
N ILE A 35 -13.02 -5.14 -5.06
CA ILE A 35 -14.40 -5.34 -4.59
C ILE A 35 -14.88 -4.15 -3.75
N LEU A 36 -14.05 -3.64 -2.84
CA LEU A 36 -14.38 -2.46 -2.04
C LEU A 36 -14.59 -1.21 -2.91
N SER A 37 -13.76 -1.02 -3.94
CA SER A 37 -13.85 0.13 -4.84
C SER A 37 -15.17 0.20 -5.62
N MET A 38 -15.82 -0.95 -5.86
CA MET A 38 -17.13 -1.02 -6.53
C MET A 38 -18.26 -0.41 -5.68
N HIS A 39 -18.06 -0.30 -4.37
CA HIS A 39 -19.05 0.19 -3.42
C HIS A 39 -18.65 1.52 -2.77
N TYR A 40 -17.40 1.93 -2.91
CA TYR A 40 -16.84 3.13 -2.33
C TYR A 40 -17.11 4.37 -3.21
N THR A 41 -17.39 5.51 -2.57
CA THR A 41 -17.57 6.78 -3.25
C THR A 41 -16.50 7.78 -2.80
N ALA A 42 -15.60 8.14 -3.72
CA ALA A 42 -14.49 9.07 -3.44
C ALA A 42 -14.96 10.53 -3.47
N HIS A 43 -15.77 10.94 -2.48
CA HIS A 43 -16.26 12.30 -2.31
C HIS A 43 -16.31 12.65 -0.83
N VAL A 44 -15.88 13.84 -0.44
CA VAL A 44 -15.76 14.23 0.97
C VAL A 44 -17.05 14.10 1.77
N ASP A 45 -18.21 14.35 1.14
CA ASP A 45 -19.53 14.23 1.78
C ASP A 45 -20.05 12.79 1.84
N HIS A 46 -19.48 11.87 1.07
CA HIS A 46 -20.03 10.52 0.88
C HIS A 46 -19.06 9.39 1.22
N ALA A 47 -17.77 9.68 1.32
CA ALA A 47 -16.76 8.66 1.55
C ALA A 47 -17.01 7.86 2.83
N PHE A 48 -17.22 8.55 3.94
CA PHE A 48 -17.49 7.93 5.23
C PHE A 48 -18.76 7.08 5.20
N GLN A 49 -19.87 7.64 4.69
CA GLN A 49 -21.14 6.92 4.57
C GLN A 49 -21.04 5.72 3.64
N SER A 50 -20.25 5.78 2.57
CA SER A 50 -20.05 4.65 1.66
C SER A 50 -19.33 3.49 2.36
N VAL A 51 -18.33 3.78 3.23
CA VAL A 51 -17.68 2.76 4.06
C VAL A 51 -18.64 2.17 5.10
N GLU A 52 -19.46 3.01 5.75
CA GLU A 52 -20.52 2.55 6.67
C GLU A 52 -21.51 1.61 5.96
N ARG A 53 -21.96 1.97 4.74
CA ARG A 53 -22.82 1.14 3.92
C ARG A 53 -22.17 -0.20 3.56
N ILE A 54 -20.87 -0.21 3.21
CA ILE A 54 -20.13 -1.45 2.96
C ILE A 54 -20.18 -2.34 4.20
N MET A 55 -19.99 -1.76 5.38
CA MET A 55 -19.93 -2.51 6.64
C MET A 55 -21.28 -3.08 7.09
N ARG A 56 -22.40 -2.42 6.75
CA ARG A 56 -23.72 -2.73 7.29
C ARG A 56 -24.68 -3.36 6.27
N ASP A 57 -24.69 -2.85 5.03
CA ASP A 57 -25.74 -3.16 4.07
C ASP A 57 -25.29 -4.09 2.95
N VAL A 58 -23.98 -4.13 2.64
CA VAL A 58 -23.44 -5.01 1.61
C VAL A 58 -23.22 -6.41 2.18
N ASN A 59 -23.75 -7.43 1.50
CA ASN A 59 -23.56 -8.81 1.90
C ASN A 59 -22.07 -9.16 1.98
N TYR A 60 -21.61 -9.61 3.18
CA TYR A 60 -20.20 -9.88 3.47
C TYR A 60 -19.25 -8.67 3.31
N GLY A 61 -19.77 -7.46 3.13
CA GLY A 61 -18.97 -6.25 2.97
C GLY A 61 -18.07 -6.00 4.18
N TRP A 62 -18.58 -6.22 5.41
CA TRP A 62 -17.80 -6.16 6.63
C TRP A 62 -16.59 -7.11 6.61
N LEU A 63 -16.75 -8.33 6.11
CA LEU A 63 -15.69 -9.32 6.05
C LEU A 63 -14.58 -8.88 5.08
N ILE A 64 -14.95 -8.46 3.88
CA ILE A 64 -14.01 -7.97 2.85
C ILE A 64 -13.28 -6.73 3.35
N ARG A 65 -14.00 -5.80 4.01
CA ARG A 65 -13.40 -4.60 4.60
C ARG A 65 -12.38 -4.95 5.69
N TYR A 66 -12.70 -5.90 6.58
CA TYR A 66 -11.76 -6.33 7.61
C TYR A 66 -10.57 -7.11 7.04
N ILE A 67 -10.78 -7.97 6.06
CA ILE A 67 -9.67 -8.66 5.38
C ILE A 67 -8.74 -7.63 4.75
N HIS A 68 -9.27 -6.61 4.08
CA HIS A 68 -8.45 -5.56 3.46
C HIS A 68 -7.70 -4.73 4.51
N ALA A 69 -8.37 -4.23 5.53
CA ALA A 69 -7.76 -3.36 6.54
C ALA A 69 -6.72 -4.10 7.41
N ASN A 70 -7.05 -5.29 7.91
CA ASN A 70 -6.12 -6.08 8.72
C ASN A 70 -5.06 -6.78 7.85
N GLY A 71 -5.43 -7.14 6.62
CA GLY A 71 -4.52 -7.68 5.63
C GLY A 71 -3.37 -6.72 5.32
N ALA A 72 -3.60 -5.41 5.33
CA ALA A 72 -2.54 -4.42 5.18
C ALA A 72 -1.50 -4.54 6.30
N SER A 73 -1.92 -4.63 7.56
CA SER A 73 -1.01 -4.83 8.70
C SER A 73 -0.26 -6.15 8.60
N PHE A 74 -0.96 -7.23 8.25
CA PHE A 74 -0.35 -8.54 8.04
C PHE A 74 0.68 -8.51 6.91
N PHE A 75 0.40 -7.80 5.81
CA PHE A 75 1.32 -7.63 4.69
C PHE A 75 2.63 -6.97 5.12
N PHE A 76 2.57 -5.90 5.92
CA PHE A 76 3.76 -5.27 6.48
C PHE A 76 4.57 -6.22 7.37
N ILE A 77 3.92 -6.98 8.25
CA ILE A 77 4.61 -7.97 9.09
C ILE A 77 5.36 -8.98 8.23
N VAL A 78 4.71 -9.53 7.22
CA VAL A 78 5.30 -10.51 6.29
C VAL A 78 6.50 -9.91 5.53
N VAL A 79 6.35 -8.68 5.03
CA VAL A 79 7.42 -7.98 4.29
C VAL A 79 8.60 -7.64 5.20
N TYR A 80 8.36 -7.21 6.44
CA TYR A 80 9.47 -6.96 7.39
C TYR A 80 10.25 -8.24 7.69
N ILE A 81 9.57 -9.36 7.91
CA ILE A 81 10.23 -10.65 8.10
C ILE A 81 11.04 -11.03 6.84
N HIS A 82 10.48 -10.81 5.66
CA HIS A 82 11.16 -11.02 4.39
C HIS A 82 12.45 -10.17 4.27
N ILE A 83 12.40 -8.90 4.66
CA ILE A 83 13.56 -7.99 4.68
C ILE A 83 14.60 -8.46 5.69
N PHE A 84 14.20 -8.75 6.93
CA PHE A 84 15.11 -9.23 7.97
C PHE A 84 15.78 -10.56 7.60
N ARG A 85 15.06 -11.47 6.93
CA ARG A 85 15.64 -12.67 6.36
C ARG A 85 16.74 -12.32 5.33
N GLY A 86 16.47 -11.34 4.45
CA GLY A 86 17.45 -10.86 3.48
C GLY A 86 18.71 -10.30 4.13
N LEU A 87 18.56 -9.52 5.21
CA LEU A 87 19.66 -8.96 5.99
C LEU A 87 20.45 -10.07 6.71
N TYR A 88 19.76 -10.98 7.38
CA TYR A 88 20.39 -12.05 8.16
C TYR A 88 21.24 -12.99 7.29
N TYR A 89 20.74 -13.38 6.14
CA TYR A 89 21.45 -14.27 5.21
C TYR A 89 22.36 -13.54 4.22
N GLY A 90 22.47 -12.21 4.29
CA GLY A 90 23.29 -11.42 3.40
C GLY A 90 22.83 -11.44 1.93
N SER A 91 21.52 -11.67 1.70
CA SER A 91 20.94 -11.80 0.36
C SER A 91 20.95 -10.50 -0.45
N TYR A 92 21.33 -9.38 0.17
CA TYR A 92 21.49 -8.06 -0.47
C TYR A 92 22.84 -7.85 -1.13
N LYS A 93 23.81 -8.77 -0.90
CA LYS A 93 25.18 -8.68 -1.43
C LYS A 93 25.24 -9.18 -2.88
N ALA A 94 26.36 -8.88 -3.53
CA ALA A 94 26.65 -9.32 -4.90
C ALA A 94 26.30 -10.80 -5.13
N PRO A 95 25.67 -11.13 -6.25
CA PRO A 95 25.25 -10.29 -7.38
C PRO A 95 23.79 -9.80 -7.30
N ARG A 96 23.21 -9.58 -6.10
CA ARG A 96 21.77 -9.33 -5.88
C ARG A 96 21.46 -7.90 -5.44
N GLU A 97 22.40 -6.96 -5.57
CA GLU A 97 22.22 -5.57 -5.14
C GLU A 97 21.05 -4.89 -5.85
N LEU A 98 20.90 -5.12 -7.14
CA LEU A 98 19.81 -4.53 -7.92
C LEU A 98 18.45 -5.00 -7.40
N LEU A 99 18.30 -6.30 -7.13
CA LEU A 99 17.07 -6.85 -6.55
C LEU A 99 16.76 -6.25 -5.18
N TRP A 100 17.80 -6.02 -4.37
CA TRP A 100 17.64 -5.36 -3.08
C TRP A 100 17.16 -3.91 -3.24
N MET A 101 17.75 -3.14 -4.14
CA MET A 101 17.36 -1.76 -4.41
C MET A 101 15.91 -1.67 -4.90
N LEU A 102 15.51 -2.55 -5.81
CA LEU A 102 14.10 -2.64 -6.26
C LEU A 102 13.17 -2.97 -5.09
N GLY A 103 13.55 -3.89 -4.21
CA GLY A 103 12.79 -4.21 -3.00
C GLY A 103 12.60 -3.00 -2.08
N VAL A 104 13.61 -2.14 -1.93
CA VAL A 104 13.50 -0.89 -1.16
C VAL A 104 12.51 0.08 -1.81
N VAL A 105 12.56 0.24 -3.13
CA VAL A 105 11.59 1.06 -3.87
C VAL A 105 10.17 0.53 -3.68
N ILE A 106 9.97 -0.78 -3.80
CA ILE A 106 8.66 -1.42 -3.57
C ILE A 106 8.18 -1.15 -2.14
N LEU A 107 9.04 -1.24 -1.12
CA LEU A 107 8.68 -0.93 0.26
C LEU A 107 8.17 0.52 0.41
N LEU A 108 8.86 1.49 -0.20
CA LEU A 108 8.43 2.89 -0.15
C LEU A 108 7.08 3.11 -0.85
N LEU A 109 6.87 2.47 -2.00
CA LEU A 109 5.58 2.52 -2.71
C LEU A 109 4.48 1.85 -1.91
N MET A 110 4.77 0.74 -1.23
CA MET A 110 3.83 0.05 -0.35
C MET A 110 3.44 0.92 0.85
N MET A 111 4.39 1.63 1.46
CA MET A 111 4.11 2.58 2.54
C MET A 111 3.21 3.73 2.06
N ALA A 112 3.51 4.30 0.89
CA ALA A 112 2.67 5.33 0.27
C ALA A 112 1.26 4.80 -0.03
N THR A 113 1.14 3.58 -0.57
CA THR A 113 -0.15 2.93 -0.84
C THR A 113 -0.97 2.76 0.46
N ALA A 114 -0.35 2.26 1.52
CA ALA A 114 -1.03 2.06 2.81
C ALA A 114 -1.50 3.38 3.42
N PHE A 115 -0.67 4.42 3.35
CA PHE A 115 -1.04 5.76 3.79
C PHE A 115 -2.28 6.28 3.03
N MET A 116 -2.26 6.22 1.70
CA MET A 116 -3.41 6.65 0.90
C MET A 116 -4.67 5.86 1.23
N GLY A 117 -4.57 4.54 1.41
CA GLY A 117 -5.68 3.69 1.80
C GLY A 117 -6.28 4.05 3.16
N TYR A 118 -5.43 4.47 4.11
CA TYR A 118 -5.88 4.93 5.43
C TYR A 118 -6.67 6.26 5.36
N VAL A 119 -6.40 7.09 4.37
CA VAL A 119 -7.11 8.36 4.16
C VAL A 119 -8.52 8.14 3.61
N LEU A 120 -8.76 7.08 2.82
CA LEU A 120 -10.01 6.88 2.08
C LEU A 120 -11.29 6.86 2.94
N PRO A 121 -11.33 6.30 4.17
CA PRO A 121 -12.53 6.38 5.00
C PRO A 121 -12.97 7.79 5.37
N TRP A 122 -12.12 8.77 5.21
CA TRP A 122 -12.39 10.21 5.43
C TRP A 122 -12.96 10.54 6.81
N GLY A 123 -12.56 9.77 7.83
CA GLY A 123 -12.82 10.10 9.23
C GLY A 123 -11.82 11.12 9.77
N GLN A 124 -11.97 11.51 11.03
CA GLN A 124 -11.09 12.49 11.70
C GLN A 124 -9.60 12.12 11.57
N MET A 125 -9.25 10.89 11.87
CA MET A 125 -7.85 10.44 11.78
C MET A 125 -7.35 10.40 10.33
N SER A 126 -8.22 10.10 9.37
CA SER A 126 -7.87 10.12 7.94
C SER A 126 -7.56 11.53 7.47
N PHE A 127 -8.40 12.50 7.82
CA PHE A 127 -8.23 13.91 7.47
C PHE A 127 -6.94 14.49 8.07
N TRP A 128 -6.75 14.32 9.37
CA TRP A 128 -5.56 14.84 10.04
C TRP A 128 -4.29 14.12 9.61
N GLY A 129 -4.37 12.81 9.37
CA GLY A 129 -3.27 12.03 8.80
C GLY A 129 -2.88 12.55 7.41
N ALA A 130 -3.84 12.81 6.54
CA ALA A 130 -3.59 13.40 5.23
C ALA A 130 -2.92 14.77 5.35
N THR A 131 -3.44 15.63 6.22
CA THR A 131 -2.91 16.99 6.44
C THR A 131 -1.45 16.96 6.91
N VAL A 132 -1.14 16.14 7.92
CA VAL A 132 0.21 16.05 8.50
C VAL A 132 1.22 15.47 7.49
N ILE A 133 0.88 14.34 6.86
CA ILE A 133 1.81 13.65 5.97
C ILE A 133 2.04 14.43 4.67
N THR A 134 1.00 15.05 4.10
CA THR A 134 1.19 15.87 2.91
C THR A 134 2.02 17.12 3.22
N ASN A 135 1.78 17.76 4.37
CA ASN A 135 2.56 18.92 4.79
C ASN A 135 4.04 18.59 5.10
N LEU A 136 4.38 17.34 5.41
CA LEU A 136 5.77 16.93 5.60
C LEU A 136 6.63 17.21 4.36
N PHE A 137 6.04 17.13 3.17
CA PHE A 137 6.75 17.46 1.92
C PHE A 137 7.11 18.93 1.80
N SER A 138 6.46 19.85 2.54
CA SER A 138 6.83 21.27 2.56
C SER A 138 8.24 21.53 3.09
N ALA A 139 8.80 20.58 3.85
CA ALA A 139 10.18 20.64 4.35
C ALA A 139 11.24 20.53 3.24
N ILE A 140 10.86 20.11 2.02
CA ILE A 140 11.80 20.04 0.89
C ILE A 140 12.08 21.44 0.36
N PRO A 141 13.35 21.91 0.39
CA PRO A 141 13.69 23.24 -0.07
C PRO A 141 13.28 23.47 -1.53
N LEU A 142 12.84 24.67 -1.86
CA LEU A 142 12.49 25.18 -3.18
C LEU A 142 11.20 24.60 -3.79
N VAL A 143 10.92 23.31 -3.63
CA VAL A 143 9.81 22.64 -4.33
C VAL A 143 8.72 22.12 -3.39
N GLY A 144 8.95 22.13 -2.08
CA GLY A 144 8.07 21.51 -1.10
C GLY A 144 6.62 22.00 -1.14
N GLU A 145 6.42 23.31 -1.16
CA GLU A 145 5.07 23.91 -1.24
C GLU A 145 4.34 23.54 -2.54
N SER A 146 5.08 23.51 -3.65
CA SER A 146 4.51 23.10 -4.95
C SER A 146 4.10 21.63 -4.93
N ILE A 147 4.88 20.76 -4.26
CA ILE A 147 4.53 19.35 -4.08
C ILE A 147 3.27 19.20 -3.22
N VAL A 148 3.20 19.90 -2.08
CA VAL A 148 2.03 19.86 -1.19
C VAL A 148 0.76 20.31 -1.92
N THR A 149 0.82 21.46 -2.62
CA THR A 149 -0.30 21.98 -3.41
C THR A 149 -0.70 21.03 -4.54
N SER A 150 0.28 20.40 -5.18
CA SER A 150 0.04 19.40 -6.23
C SER A 150 -0.61 18.12 -5.66
N LEU A 151 -0.13 17.60 -4.54
CA LEU A 151 -0.71 16.41 -3.89
C LEU A 151 -2.12 16.70 -3.35
N GLY A 152 -2.28 17.85 -2.69
CA GLY A 152 -3.57 18.28 -2.15
C GLY A 152 -4.61 18.61 -3.22
N GLY A 153 -4.17 19.03 -4.40
CA GLY A 153 -5.06 19.53 -5.46
C GLY A 153 -5.60 20.93 -5.18
N GLY A 154 -5.00 21.65 -4.23
CA GLY A 154 -5.38 22.97 -3.78
C GLY A 154 -4.58 23.37 -2.53
N PHE A 155 -4.95 24.47 -1.92
CA PHE A 155 -4.30 25.00 -0.72
C PHE A 155 -4.72 24.30 0.58
N SER A 156 -5.74 23.45 0.53
CA SER A 156 -6.26 22.69 1.67
C SER A 156 -6.54 21.24 1.28
N VAL A 157 -6.52 20.36 2.28
CA VAL A 157 -6.95 18.96 2.12
C VAL A 157 -8.47 18.92 1.97
N ASP A 158 -8.95 18.54 0.79
CA ASP A 158 -10.36 18.55 0.44
C ASP A 158 -10.66 17.49 -0.65
N ASN A 159 -11.80 17.61 -1.32
CA ASN A 159 -12.27 16.66 -2.33
C ASN A 159 -11.25 16.34 -3.44
N PRO A 160 -10.50 17.30 -4.01
CA PRO A 160 -9.42 16.98 -4.95
C PRO A 160 -8.34 16.07 -4.35
N THR A 161 -8.00 16.27 -3.07
CA THR A 161 -7.04 15.42 -2.36
C THR A 161 -7.54 13.98 -2.27
N LEU A 162 -8.79 13.80 -1.83
CA LEU A 162 -9.40 12.47 -1.68
C LEU A 162 -9.44 11.72 -3.02
N ASN A 163 -9.83 12.38 -4.10
CA ASN A 163 -9.88 11.77 -5.43
C ASN A 163 -8.49 11.36 -5.95
N ARG A 164 -7.48 12.19 -5.72
CA ARG A 164 -6.10 11.87 -6.13
C ARG A 164 -5.54 10.70 -5.33
N LEU A 165 -5.75 10.72 -4.01
CA LEU A 165 -5.29 9.63 -3.14
C LEU A 165 -6.03 8.31 -3.43
N PHE A 166 -7.33 8.36 -3.76
CA PHE A 166 -8.07 7.18 -4.21
C PHE A 166 -7.48 6.61 -5.51
N SER A 167 -7.26 7.44 -6.52
CA SER A 167 -6.70 7.03 -7.80
C SER A 167 -5.29 6.45 -7.64
N ALA A 168 -4.43 7.10 -6.85
CA ALA A 168 -3.08 6.64 -6.60
C ALA A 168 -3.05 5.34 -5.76
N HIS A 169 -3.92 5.21 -4.75
CA HIS A 169 -4.05 3.98 -3.97
C HIS A 169 -4.46 2.79 -4.83
N TYR A 170 -5.31 3.01 -5.82
CA TYR A 170 -5.75 1.98 -6.75
C TYR A 170 -4.66 1.59 -7.76
N LEU A 171 -3.89 2.57 -8.27
CA LEU A 171 -2.91 2.37 -9.33
C LEU A 171 -1.57 1.80 -8.82
N LEU A 172 -1.07 2.28 -7.67
CA LEU A 172 0.26 1.91 -7.18
C LEU A 172 0.43 0.39 -6.94
N PRO A 173 -0.51 -0.34 -6.32
CA PRO A 173 -0.37 -1.78 -6.15
C PRO A 173 -0.16 -2.52 -7.45
N VAL A 174 -0.85 -2.11 -8.50
CA VAL A 174 -0.71 -2.71 -9.84
C VAL A 174 0.65 -2.36 -10.45
N SER A 175 1.12 -1.11 -10.28
CA SER A 175 2.38 -0.68 -10.89
C SER A 175 3.61 -1.39 -10.30
N TYR A 176 3.68 -1.57 -8.99
CA TYR A 176 4.85 -2.25 -8.42
C TYR A 176 4.82 -3.78 -8.54
N THR A 177 3.72 -4.38 -9.00
CA THR A 177 3.73 -5.80 -9.41
C THR A 177 4.53 -6.05 -10.68
N GLN A 178 4.88 -5.00 -11.42
CA GLN A 178 5.68 -5.07 -12.64
C GLN A 178 7.19 -4.90 -12.39
N LEU A 179 7.58 -4.54 -11.17
CA LEU A 179 8.99 -4.39 -10.75
C LEU A 179 9.55 -5.72 -10.22
#